data_fa8e5b88b78ba81c757755edfe93376d
#
_entry.id   fa8e5b88b78ba81c757755edfe93376d
#
_cell.length_a   1.000
_cell.length_b   1.000
_cell.length_c   1.000
_cell.angle_alpha   90.00
_cell.angle_beta   90.00
_cell.angle_gamma   90.00
#
_symmetry.space_group_name_H-M   'P 1'
#
loop_
_entity.id
_entity.type
_entity.pdbx_description
1 polymer ?
#
loop_
_entity_poly.entity_id
_entity_poly.type
_entity_poly.pdbx_seq_one_letter_code
_entity_poly.pdbx_strand_id
1 'polypeptide(L)'
;MRTFNYSEIKNHRWDSDTLRLIAAIYKEAGKQEMYLKQRPEELKKLIDIAKIQSTESSNEIEGIVATSTRIRQLVEEKTTPKNRDEQEIAGYRDVLNIIHENFDAIPISKNYILQLHKMLYSHMREPLKTCVFRGFP
;
A
#
# COMPACT_ATOMS: atom_id res chain seq x y z
N MET A 1 9.28 28.34 -3.71
CA MET A 1 8.66 27.04 -3.51
C MET A 1 7.50 26.92 -4.50
N ARG A 2 7.43 25.88 -5.36
CA ARG A 2 6.27 25.73 -6.26
C ARG A 2 5.07 25.27 -5.42
N THR A 3 4.00 26.06 -5.38
CA THR A 3 2.74 25.67 -4.79
C THR A 3 1.99 24.79 -5.80
N PHE A 4 1.70 23.56 -5.43
CA PHE A 4 0.91 22.65 -6.26
C PHE A 4 -0.58 22.92 -6.05
N ASN A 5 -1.29 23.25 -7.13
CA ASN A 5 -2.71 23.55 -7.08
C ASN A 5 -3.53 22.31 -7.51
N TYR A 6 -4.06 21.57 -6.57
CA TYR A 6 -4.86 20.37 -6.82
C TYR A 6 -6.18 20.64 -7.57
N SER A 7 -6.70 21.88 -7.55
CA SER A 7 -7.94 22.21 -8.27
C SER A 7 -7.77 22.18 -9.79
N GLU A 8 -6.54 22.35 -10.30
CA GLU A 8 -6.26 22.28 -11.73
C GLU A 8 -6.34 20.86 -12.30
N ILE A 9 -6.20 19.82 -11.46
CA ILE A 9 -6.30 18.42 -11.89
C ILE A 9 -7.68 18.13 -12.49
N LYS A 10 -8.76 18.74 -11.96
CA LYS A 10 -10.12 18.55 -12.46
C LYS A 10 -10.32 19.06 -13.88
N ASN A 11 -9.52 20.05 -14.29
CA ASN A 11 -9.59 20.68 -15.61
C ASN A 11 -8.50 20.19 -16.57
N HIS A 12 -7.69 19.21 -16.13
CA HIS A 12 -6.62 18.65 -16.95
C HIS A 12 -7.19 17.93 -18.17
N ARG A 13 -6.71 18.28 -19.36
CA ARG A 13 -7.03 17.55 -20.60
C ARG A 13 -6.04 16.41 -20.75
N TRP A 14 -6.56 15.20 -20.72
CA TRP A 14 -5.76 14.00 -20.93
C TRP A 14 -5.45 13.84 -22.41
N ASP A 15 -4.19 13.53 -22.72
CA ASP A 15 -3.78 13.21 -24.10
C ASP A 15 -4.29 11.82 -24.52
N SER A 16 -4.23 11.56 -25.82
CA SER A 16 -4.71 10.29 -26.40
C SER A 16 -3.93 9.08 -25.89
N ASP A 17 -2.65 9.24 -25.55
CA ASP A 17 -1.83 8.14 -25.05
C ASP A 17 -2.22 7.77 -23.62
N THR A 18 -2.47 8.75 -22.78
CA THR A 18 -2.99 8.53 -21.41
C THR A 18 -4.36 7.85 -21.45
N LEU A 19 -5.27 8.30 -22.32
CA LEU A 19 -6.58 7.65 -22.47
C LEU A 19 -6.46 6.21 -22.97
N ARG A 20 -5.55 5.94 -23.90
CA ARG A 20 -5.27 4.58 -24.37
C ARG A 20 -4.74 3.68 -23.26
N LEU A 21 -3.84 4.17 -22.42
CA LEU A 21 -3.33 3.43 -21.26
C LEU A 21 -4.43 3.14 -20.23
N ILE A 22 -5.28 4.11 -19.93
CA ILE A 22 -6.44 3.93 -19.05
C ILE A 22 -7.36 2.84 -19.61
N ALA A 23 -7.70 2.90 -20.90
CA ALA A 23 -8.53 1.90 -21.55
C ALA A 23 -7.90 0.49 -21.50
N ALA A 24 -6.59 0.38 -21.68
CA ALA A 24 -5.87 -0.88 -21.56
C ALA A 24 -5.94 -1.45 -20.12
N ILE A 25 -5.75 -0.61 -19.11
CA ILE A 25 -5.87 -1.00 -17.69
C ILE A 25 -7.27 -1.53 -17.40
N TYR A 26 -8.33 -0.82 -17.81
CA TYR A 26 -9.70 -1.26 -17.58
C TYR A 26 -10.05 -2.55 -18.32
N LYS A 27 -9.50 -2.74 -19.52
CA LYS A 27 -9.67 -3.99 -20.26
C LYS A 27 -9.07 -5.19 -19.51
N GLU A 28 -7.87 -5.03 -18.96
CA GLU A 28 -7.22 -6.10 -18.19
C GLU A 28 -7.91 -6.30 -16.82
N ALA A 29 -8.37 -5.24 -16.17
CA ALA A 29 -9.17 -5.33 -14.93
C ALA A 29 -10.47 -6.14 -15.17
N GLY A 30 -11.17 -5.92 -16.31
CA GLY A 30 -12.35 -6.70 -16.66
C GLY A 30 -12.06 -8.18 -16.88
N LYS A 31 -10.91 -8.53 -17.48
CA LYS A 31 -10.48 -9.94 -17.60
C LYS A 31 -10.19 -10.55 -16.22
N GLN A 32 -9.53 -9.79 -15.35
CA GLN A 32 -9.21 -10.23 -13.99
C GLN A 32 -10.47 -10.56 -13.20
N GLU A 33 -11.54 -9.79 -13.35
CA GLU A 33 -12.83 -10.06 -12.71
C GLU A 33 -13.42 -11.44 -13.13
N MET A 34 -13.23 -11.82 -14.38
CA MET A 34 -13.63 -13.16 -14.84
C MET A 34 -12.82 -14.27 -14.16
N TYR A 35 -11.50 -14.10 -14.03
CA TYR A 35 -10.62 -15.06 -13.35
C TYR A 35 -10.95 -15.20 -11.85
N LEU A 36 -11.29 -14.10 -11.18
CA LEU A 36 -11.71 -14.11 -9.77
C LEU A 36 -12.89 -15.07 -9.53
N LYS A 37 -13.82 -15.13 -10.46
CA LYS A 37 -14.97 -16.03 -10.37
C LYS A 37 -14.64 -17.50 -10.69
N GLN A 38 -13.62 -17.74 -11.52
CA GLN A 38 -13.28 -19.08 -12.02
C GLN A 38 -12.26 -19.82 -11.14
N ARG A 39 -11.31 -19.09 -10.53
CA ARG A 39 -10.19 -19.67 -9.76
C ARG A 39 -9.87 -18.89 -8.49
N PRO A 40 -10.79 -18.81 -7.53
CA PRO A 40 -10.61 -17.97 -6.35
C PRO A 40 -9.42 -18.41 -5.48
N GLU A 41 -9.17 -19.71 -5.35
CA GLU A 41 -8.07 -20.24 -4.53
C GLU A 41 -6.69 -19.93 -5.11
N GLU A 42 -6.52 -20.01 -6.43
CA GLU A 42 -5.26 -19.66 -7.09
C GLU A 42 -4.97 -18.17 -6.95
N LEU A 43 -5.99 -17.33 -7.10
CA LEU A 43 -5.87 -15.89 -6.94
C LEU A 43 -5.55 -15.48 -5.50
N LYS A 44 -6.13 -16.16 -4.51
CA LYS A 44 -5.80 -15.93 -3.11
C LYS A 44 -4.31 -16.20 -2.84
N LYS A 45 -3.76 -17.30 -3.35
CA LYS A 45 -2.34 -17.59 -3.25
C LYS A 45 -1.47 -16.53 -3.92
N LEU A 46 -1.88 -16.01 -5.08
CA LEU A 46 -1.16 -14.95 -5.78
C LEU A 46 -1.20 -13.63 -4.97
N ILE A 47 -2.31 -13.30 -4.33
CA ILE A 47 -2.42 -12.13 -3.45
C ILE A 47 -1.47 -12.27 -2.27
N ASP A 48 -1.40 -13.43 -1.63
CA ASP A 48 -0.51 -13.67 -0.50
C ASP A 48 0.97 -13.53 -0.91
N ILE A 49 1.34 -14.10 -2.07
CA ILE A 49 2.69 -13.94 -2.64
C ILE A 49 2.98 -12.46 -2.95
N ALA A 50 2.04 -11.76 -3.56
CA ALA A 50 2.19 -10.34 -3.90
C ALA A 50 2.37 -9.47 -2.65
N LYS A 51 1.64 -9.75 -1.56
CA LYS A 51 1.80 -9.06 -0.28
C LYS A 51 3.20 -9.24 0.30
N ILE A 52 3.75 -10.46 0.25
CA ILE A 52 5.10 -10.73 0.74
C ILE A 52 6.12 -9.95 -0.10
N GLN A 53 6.06 -10.08 -1.42
CA GLN A 53 6.99 -9.42 -2.34
C GLN A 53 6.91 -7.89 -2.24
N SER A 54 5.70 -7.34 -2.14
CA SER A 54 5.50 -5.90 -1.97
C SER A 54 6.08 -5.41 -0.65
N THR A 55 5.87 -6.18 0.43
CA THR A 55 6.44 -5.85 1.75
C THR A 55 7.96 -5.90 1.71
N GLU A 56 8.56 -6.94 1.12
CA GLU A 56 10.00 -7.09 1.00
C GLU A 56 10.62 -5.94 0.21
N SER A 57 10.14 -5.71 -1.01
CA SER A 57 10.70 -4.68 -1.90
C SER A 57 10.53 -3.26 -1.34
N SER A 58 9.39 -2.95 -0.74
CA SER A 58 9.14 -1.62 -0.16
C SER A 58 10.05 -1.35 1.04
N ASN A 59 10.23 -2.33 1.91
CA ASN A 59 11.11 -2.17 3.07
C ASN A 59 12.61 -2.13 2.66
N GLU A 60 13.00 -2.87 1.62
CA GLU A 60 14.35 -2.82 1.07
C GLU A 60 14.70 -1.42 0.54
N ILE A 61 13.76 -0.76 -0.15
CA ILE A 61 13.92 0.64 -0.62
C ILE A 61 14.16 1.61 0.55
N GLU A 62 13.50 1.38 1.70
CA GLU A 62 13.69 2.17 2.93
C GLU A 62 14.95 1.77 3.72
N GLY A 63 15.74 0.82 3.22
CA GLY A 63 16.95 0.34 3.89
C GLY A 63 16.70 -0.63 5.04
N ILE A 64 15.48 -1.13 5.17
CA ILE A 64 15.08 -2.13 6.17
C ILE A 64 15.43 -3.52 5.61
N VAL A 65 16.39 -4.18 6.25
CA VAL A 65 16.88 -5.49 5.80
C VAL A 65 16.41 -6.59 6.76
N ALA A 66 15.58 -7.46 6.24
CA ALA A 66 15.20 -8.70 6.91
C ALA A 66 15.29 -9.87 5.92
N THR A 67 15.52 -11.07 6.42
CA THR A 67 15.55 -12.25 5.53
C THR A 67 14.15 -12.54 5.00
N SER A 68 14.04 -13.01 3.75
CA SER A 68 12.76 -13.35 3.12
C SER A 68 11.94 -14.34 3.97
N THR A 69 12.62 -15.28 4.67
CA THR A 69 11.97 -16.19 5.61
C THR A 69 11.33 -15.42 6.78
N ARG A 70 12.05 -14.43 7.33
CA ARG A 70 11.55 -13.65 8.46
C ARG A 70 10.40 -12.72 8.04
N ILE A 71 10.50 -12.12 6.86
CA ILE A 71 9.41 -11.32 6.28
C ILE A 71 8.15 -12.18 6.11
N ARG A 72 8.29 -13.39 5.57
CA ARG A 72 7.17 -14.33 5.45
C ARG A 72 6.53 -14.63 6.80
N GLN A 73 7.32 -14.91 7.83
CA GLN A 73 6.82 -15.15 9.19
C GLN A 73 6.05 -13.94 9.75
N LEU A 74 6.53 -12.73 9.51
CA LEU A 74 5.86 -11.51 9.96
C LEU A 74 4.57 -11.25 9.19
N VAL A 75 4.53 -11.56 7.90
CA VAL A 75 3.39 -11.28 7.02
C VAL A 75 2.30 -12.35 7.14
N GLU A 76 2.66 -13.63 7.01
CA GLU A 76 1.71 -14.75 7.01
C GLU A 76 1.36 -15.21 8.43
N GLU A 77 2.38 -15.46 9.25
CA GLU A 77 2.22 -16.06 10.58
C GLU A 77 1.93 -15.02 11.67
N LYS A 78 2.04 -13.74 11.35
CA LYS A 78 1.84 -12.61 12.28
C LYS A 78 2.65 -12.74 13.56
N THR A 79 3.89 -13.23 13.45
CA THR A 79 4.79 -13.38 14.60
C THR A 79 5.13 -12.03 15.21
N THR A 80 5.44 -12.01 16.50
CA THR A 80 5.76 -10.77 17.23
C THR A 80 7.06 -10.15 16.70
N PRO A 81 7.06 -8.85 16.33
CA PRO A 81 8.26 -8.12 15.93
C PRO A 81 9.28 -8.03 17.07
N LYS A 82 10.57 -8.27 16.77
CA LYS A 82 11.67 -8.28 17.75
C LYS A 82 12.41 -6.96 17.84
N ASN A 83 12.49 -6.22 16.76
CA ASN A 83 13.22 -4.96 16.64
C ASN A 83 12.38 -3.92 15.91
N ARG A 84 12.94 -2.72 15.72
CA ARG A 84 12.28 -1.60 15.06
C ARG A 84 11.93 -1.92 13.61
N ASP A 85 12.86 -2.48 12.86
CA ASP A 85 12.68 -2.82 11.46
C ASP A 85 11.51 -3.80 11.27
N GLU A 86 11.44 -4.82 12.12
CA GLU A 86 10.33 -5.77 12.11
C GLU A 86 8.99 -5.13 12.53
N GLN A 87 9.02 -4.09 13.37
CA GLN A 87 7.82 -3.32 13.73
C GLN A 87 7.32 -2.50 12.54
N GLU A 88 8.21 -1.93 11.74
CA GLU A 88 7.87 -1.23 10.49
C GLU A 88 7.29 -2.21 9.45
N ILE A 89 7.89 -3.39 9.28
CA ILE A 89 7.36 -4.45 8.43
C ILE A 89 5.96 -4.88 8.87
N ALA A 90 5.73 -5.05 10.17
CA ALA A 90 4.43 -5.44 10.70
C ALA A 90 3.37 -4.34 10.46
N GLY A 91 3.73 -3.08 10.64
CA GLY A 91 2.86 -1.94 10.34
C GLY A 91 2.51 -1.86 8.86
N TYR A 92 3.49 -2.04 7.98
CA TYR A 92 3.29 -2.08 6.53
C TYR A 92 2.33 -3.21 6.13
N ARG A 93 2.53 -4.43 6.65
CA ARG A 93 1.62 -5.57 6.47
C ARG A 93 0.18 -5.21 6.82
N ASP A 94 -0.03 -4.62 8.00
CA ASP A 94 -1.38 -4.33 8.49
C ASP A 94 -2.09 -3.29 7.63
N VAL A 95 -1.37 -2.24 7.21
CA VAL A 95 -1.89 -1.23 6.28
C VAL A 95 -2.21 -1.86 4.92
N LEU A 96 -1.31 -2.69 4.39
CA LEU A 96 -1.51 -3.36 3.11
C LEU A 96 -2.74 -4.27 3.14
N ASN A 97 -2.96 -5.01 4.23
CA ASN A 97 -4.14 -5.84 4.41
C ASN A 97 -5.43 -5.01 4.42
N ILE A 98 -5.47 -3.90 5.16
CA ILE A 98 -6.63 -3.00 5.20
C ILE A 98 -6.95 -2.45 3.82
N ILE A 99 -5.94 -2.03 3.07
CA ILE A 99 -6.13 -1.53 1.71
C ILE A 99 -6.70 -2.64 0.82
N HIS A 100 -6.13 -3.84 0.85
CA HIS A 100 -6.60 -4.96 0.01
C HIS A 100 -8.02 -5.41 0.35
N GLU A 101 -8.41 -5.35 1.63
CA GLU A 101 -9.73 -5.78 2.08
C GLU A 101 -10.81 -4.71 1.87
N ASN A 102 -10.43 -3.42 1.78
CA ASN A 102 -11.37 -2.31 1.82
C ASN A 102 -11.14 -1.25 0.73
N PHE A 103 -10.40 -1.55 -0.33
CA PHE A 103 -10.03 -0.55 -1.35
C PHE A 103 -11.24 0.14 -1.98
N ASP A 104 -12.38 -0.55 -2.12
CA ASP A 104 -13.61 0.00 -2.66
C ASP A 104 -14.26 1.05 -1.74
N ALA A 105 -14.03 0.94 -0.42
CA ALA A 105 -14.59 1.80 0.60
C ALA A 105 -13.65 2.92 1.06
N ILE A 106 -12.35 2.86 0.70
CA ILE A 106 -11.36 3.84 1.11
C ILE A 106 -11.12 4.86 -0.01
N PRO A 107 -11.74 6.05 0.02
CA PRO A 107 -11.46 7.09 -0.96
C PRO A 107 -10.08 7.69 -0.75
N ILE A 108 -9.44 8.10 -1.85
CA ILE A 108 -8.17 8.83 -1.78
C ILE A 108 -8.44 10.22 -1.23
N SER A 109 -8.18 10.40 0.07
CA SER A 109 -8.35 11.68 0.77
C SER A 109 -7.24 11.91 1.78
N LYS A 110 -6.99 13.16 2.13
CA LYS A 110 -6.00 13.54 3.14
C LYS A 110 -6.20 12.78 4.46
N ASN A 111 -7.43 12.65 4.92
CA ASN A 111 -7.73 12.01 6.20
C ASN A 111 -7.41 10.50 6.17
N TYR A 112 -7.78 9.79 5.11
CA TYR A 112 -7.45 8.37 4.99
C TYR A 112 -5.95 8.13 4.84
N ILE A 113 -5.24 8.96 4.07
CA ILE A 113 -3.77 8.89 3.96
C ILE A 113 -3.11 9.07 5.34
N LEU A 114 -3.57 10.05 6.13
CA LEU A 114 -3.04 10.27 7.48
C LEU A 114 -3.35 9.11 8.44
N GLN A 115 -4.54 8.51 8.32
CA GLN A 115 -4.91 7.34 9.12
C GLN A 115 -4.03 6.13 8.77
N LEU A 116 -3.88 5.82 7.49
CA LEU A 116 -3.01 4.74 7.02
C LEU A 116 -1.55 4.98 7.46
N HIS A 117 -1.05 6.21 7.33
CA HIS A 117 0.27 6.57 7.80
C HIS A 117 0.43 6.37 9.31
N LYS A 118 -0.56 6.74 10.12
CA LYS A 118 -0.54 6.48 11.57
C LYS A 118 -0.48 4.98 11.87
N MET A 119 -1.16 4.17 11.09
CA MET A 119 -1.19 2.72 11.26
C MET A 119 0.14 2.05 10.91
N LEU A 120 0.90 2.57 9.95
CA LEU A 120 2.25 2.08 9.63
C LEU A 120 3.15 2.02 10.87
N TYR A 121 2.96 2.95 11.81
CA TYR A 121 3.79 3.07 13.01
C TYR A 121 3.10 2.55 14.27
N SER A 122 1.97 1.83 14.13
CA SER A 122 1.18 1.35 15.29
C SER A 122 1.92 0.32 16.15
N HIS A 123 2.88 -0.39 15.57
CA HIS A 123 3.72 -1.38 16.27
C HIS A 123 4.94 -0.78 16.97
N MET A 124 5.25 0.50 16.73
CA MET A 124 6.38 1.14 17.39
C MET A 124 6.10 1.41 18.86
N ARG A 125 7.03 0.98 19.73
CA ARG A 125 6.94 1.18 21.19
C ARG A 125 7.10 2.63 21.62
N GLU A 126 7.84 3.44 20.85
CA GLU A 126 7.92 4.88 21.04
C GLU A 126 7.02 5.55 19.99
N PRO A 127 6.02 6.34 20.43
CA PRO A 127 5.29 7.17 19.50
C PRO A 127 6.33 8.06 18.80
N LEU A 128 6.33 8.04 17.46
CA LEU A 128 7.05 9.04 16.68
C LEU A 128 6.76 10.39 17.34
N LYS A 129 7.78 11.04 17.88
CA LYS A 129 7.70 12.43 18.25
C LYS A 129 7.17 13.12 17.02
N THR A 130 5.86 13.38 17.05
CA THR A 130 5.04 13.96 16.00
C THR A 130 5.88 14.32 14.76
N CYS A 131 5.73 13.58 13.67
CA CYS A 131 5.98 14.16 12.38
C CYS A 131 5.02 15.35 12.29
N VAL A 132 5.46 16.45 12.86
CA VAL A 132 4.88 17.75 12.58
C VAL A 132 5.15 17.92 11.10
N PHE A 133 4.13 17.65 10.30
CA PHE A 133 4.09 18.12 8.94
C PHE A 133 4.33 19.63 9.04
N ARG A 134 5.63 20.03 8.94
CA ARG A 134 5.98 21.43 8.82
C ARG A 134 5.32 21.94 7.58
N GLY A 135 4.15 22.52 7.78
CA GLY A 135 3.58 23.54 6.94
C GLY A 135 3.34 23.13 5.50
N PHE A 136 2.16 22.56 5.26
CA PHE A 136 1.42 22.99 4.09
C PHE A 136 0.51 24.13 4.58
N PRO A 137 0.72 25.35 4.04
CA PRO A 137 -0.21 26.45 4.27
C PRO A 137 -1.59 26.13 3.73
#